data_5ef749f5ddc914c948d4ea52cd19d3de
#
_entry.id   5ef749f5ddc914c948d4ea52cd19d3de
#
_cell.length_a   1.000
_cell.length_b   1.000
_cell.length_c   1.000
_cell.angle_alpha   90.00
_cell.angle_beta   90.00
_cell.angle_gamma   90.00
#
_symmetry.space_group_name_H-M   'P 1'
#
loop_
_entity.id
_entity.type
_entity.pdbx_description
1 polymer ?
#
loop_
_entity_poly.entity_id
_entity_poly.type
_entity_poly.pdbx_seq_one_letter_code
_entity_poly.pdbx_strand_id
1 'polypeptide(L)'
;IFTLAAALEEGLVSPNTVIKCESGAWRVGGRVIHDVHPFDQLKLSEVLSRSSNIGAAKIGLSLGPRRLHRLLTRFGFDHPTEIDLPGESAGLINPAKRWQTIDTATASFGQGLSVTALQFAAAVAAVANGGVYMRPYVVSEIRDPQGRTIRRRQPQPVGRVMSARTAALMTAMMEEVVTAEGTGSKAAIEGYRVAGKTGTAQKLDPKTGTYSRKLYQASFVGFLPAQRPELVILVVIDEPQGSIYGGQVAAPAFKTVAEGALPLLGIPGGQRQLIQAKHSPMPGALPVSASRDEIDEALRQRRMPRLEGLSLRQALGVLSRLGLECVVEGEGYVVDQDPKPGQGLSGVKGCRLRLTAEMS
;
A
#
# COMPACT_ATOMS: atom_id res chain seq x y z
N ILE A 1 -6.22 6.35 -5.33
CA ILE A 1 -6.08 4.99 -4.80
C ILE A 1 -7.15 4.10 -5.42
N PHE A 2 -8.43 4.28 -5.09
CA PHE A 2 -9.50 3.32 -5.35
C PHE A 2 -9.84 3.14 -6.84
N THR A 3 -9.74 4.19 -7.64
CA THR A 3 -9.93 4.12 -9.11
C THR A 3 -8.89 3.22 -9.77
N LEU A 4 -7.63 3.35 -9.37
CA LEU A 4 -6.55 2.54 -9.89
C LEU A 4 -6.68 1.08 -9.40
N ALA A 5 -7.06 0.89 -8.13
CA ALA A 5 -7.36 -0.43 -7.58
C ALA A 5 -8.49 -1.12 -8.37
N ALA A 6 -9.56 -0.38 -8.73
CA ALA A 6 -10.65 -0.89 -9.56
C ALA A 6 -10.17 -1.36 -10.94
N ALA A 7 -9.36 -0.54 -11.60
CA ALA A 7 -8.88 -0.83 -12.95
C ALA A 7 -7.89 -2.02 -12.97
N LEU A 8 -7.07 -2.15 -11.92
CA LEU A 8 -6.19 -3.31 -11.72
C LEU A 8 -6.99 -4.59 -11.44
N GLU A 9 -8.00 -4.52 -10.59
CA GLU A 9 -8.86 -5.65 -10.24
C GLU A 9 -9.67 -6.17 -11.42
N GLU A 10 -10.15 -5.28 -12.28
CA GLU A 10 -10.87 -5.62 -13.53
C GLU A 10 -9.90 -6.03 -14.67
N GLY A 11 -8.58 -6.00 -14.44
CA GLY A 11 -7.58 -6.36 -15.45
C GLY A 11 -7.48 -5.39 -16.64
N LEU A 12 -8.02 -4.18 -16.51
CA LEU A 12 -7.99 -3.16 -17.57
C LEU A 12 -6.60 -2.54 -17.74
N VAL A 13 -5.81 -2.53 -16.68
CA VAL A 13 -4.47 -1.94 -16.63
C VAL A 13 -3.53 -2.79 -15.80
N SER A 14 -2.23 -2.55 -15.98
CA SER A 14 -1.14 -3.06 -15.14
C SER A 14 -0.30 -1.88 -14.61
N PRO A 15 0.57 -2.06 -13.61
CA PRO A 15 1.41 -0.97 -13.10
C PRO A 15 2.24 -0.27 -14.18
N ASN A 16 2.60 -0.97 -15.26
CA ASN A 16 3.39 -0.45 -16.38
C ASN A 16 2.54 0.09 -17.54
N THR A 17 1.21 0.04 -17.45
CA THR A 17 0.33 0.61 -18.50
C THR A 17 0.57 2.11 -18.60
N VAL A 18 0.88 2.59 -19.81
CA VAL A 18 1.16 4.00 -20.08
C VAL A 18 -0.14 4.74 -20.40
N ILE A 19 -0.35 5.85 -19.71
CA ILE A 19 -1.52 6.72 -19.83
C ILE A 19 -1.05 8.08 -20.38
N LYS A 20 -1.65 8.56 -21.44
CA LYS A 20 -1.41 9.91 -21.97
C LYS A 20 -2.05 10.94 -21.04
N CYS A 21 -1.28 11.93 -20.58
CA CYS A 21 -1.70 12.97 -19.64
C CYS A 21 -1.82 14.36 -20.30
N GLU A 22 -1.80 14.43 -21.64
CA GLU A 22 -2.16 15.62 -22.47
C GLU A 22 -1.40 16.88 -22.06
N SER A 23 -0.11 16.75 -21.72
CA SER A 23 0.76 17.86 -21.28
C SER A 23 0.14 18.71 -20.16
N GLY A 24 -0.64 18.07 -19.28
CA GLY A 24 -1.19 18.68 -18.04
C GLY A 24 -2.52 19.42 -18.19
N ALA A 25 -3.18 19.39 -19.37
CA ALA A 25 -4.50 20.00 -19.57
C ALA A 25 -5.36 19.17 -20.53
N TRP A 26 -6.50 18.69 -20.06
CA TRP A 26 -7.39 17.84 -20.84
C TRP A 26 -8.86 18.28 -20.77
N ARG A 27 -9.49 18.49 -21.93
CA ARG A 27 -10.91 18.86 -22.03
C ARG A 27 -11.80 17.62 -22.05
N VAL A 28 -12.73 17.53 -21.10
CA VAL A 28 -13.69 16.44 -20.99
C VAL A 28 -15.03 16.94 -20.44
N GLY A 29 -16.15 16.52 -21.04
CA GLY A 29 -17.49 16.90 -20.57
C GLY A 29 -17.72 18.42 -20.49
N GLY A 30 -17.14 19.21 -21.42
CA GLY A 30 -17.25 20.67 -21.42
C GLY A 30 -16.36 21.40 -20.41
N ARG A 31 -15.59 20.70 -19.59
CA ARG A 31 -14.64 21.27 -18.60
C ARG A 31 -13.21 20.88 -18.93
N VAL A 32 -12.25 21.60 -18.35
CA VAL A 32 -10.81 21.27 -18.46
C VAL A 32 -10.34 20.73 -17.10
N ILE A 33 -9.76 19.53 -17.13
CA ILE A 33 -9.05 18.94 -15.99
C ILE A 33 -7.58 19.31 -16.13
N HIS A 34 -6.95 19.70 -15.03
CA HIS A 34 -5.55 20.05 -14.97
C HIS A 34 -4.78 19.14 -14.02
N ASP A 35 -3.57 18.80 -14.41
CA ASP A 35 -2.53 18.29 -13.50
C ASP A 35 -1.75 19.46 -12.89
N VAL A 36 -1.16 19.26 -11.71
CA VAL A 36 -0.32 20.27 -11.06
C VAL A 36 0.97 20.50 -11.85
N HIS A 37 1.50 19.44 -12.47
CA HIS A 37 2.67 19.48 -13.36
C HIS A 37 2.29 18.96 -14.74
N PRO A 38 2.84 19.52 -15.82
CA PRO A 38 2.57 19.03 -17.16
C PRO A 38 3.30 17.69 -17.39
N PHE A 39 2.55 16.64 -17.69
CA PHE A 39 3.06 15.34 -18.11
C PHE A 39 2.47 14.97 -19.46
N ASP A 40 3.28 14.47 -20.39
CA ASP A 40 2.78 13.94 -21.67
C ASP A 40 2.16 12.57 -21.48
N GLN A 41 2.88 11.69 -20.77
CA GLN A 41 2.45 10.35 -20.45
C GLN A 41 3.08 9.86 -19.14
N LEU A 42 2.38 8.99 -18.42
CA LEU A 42 2.81 8.40 -17.17
C LEU A 42 2.46 6.90 -17.16
N LYS A 43 3.29 6.08 -16.53
CA LYS A 43 2.89 4.72 -16.14
C LYS A 43 1.79 4.80 -15.08
N LEU A 44 1.00 3.73 -14.92
CA LEU A 44 -0.04 3.67 -13.89
C LEU A 44 0.53 3.96 -12.48
N SER A 45 1.70 3.42 -12.15
CA SER A 45 2.36 3.68 -10.86
C SER A 45 2.72 5.16 -10.72
N GLU A 46 3.16 5.80 -11.79
CA GLU A 46 3.48 7.23 -11.80
C GLU A 46 2.22 8.11 -11.74
N VAL A 47 1.07 7.66 -12.31
CA VAL A 47 -0.22 8.36 -12.12
C VAL A 47 -0.53 8.47 -10.63
N LEU A 48 -0.23 7.44 -9.83
CA LEU A 48 -0.42 7.48 -8.38
C LEU A 48 0.65 8.32 -7.70
N SER A 49 1.95 8.07 -7.95
CA SER A 49 3.06 8.70 -7.23
C SER A 49 3.22 10.19 -7.58
N ARG A 50 2.94 10.59 -8.81
CA ARG A 50 2.90 11.99 -9.28
C ARG A 50 1.53 12.65 -9.07
N SER A 51 0.50 11.89 -8.68
CA SER A 51 -0.85 12.40 -8.43
C SER A 51 -1.51 13.06 -9.65
N SER A 52 -1.43 12.43 -10.84
CA SER A 52 -2.07 12.96 -12.06
C SER A 52 -3.59 12.80 -12.01
N ASN A 53 -4.30 13.93 -12.05
CA ASN A 53 -5.76 13.99 -12.18
C ASN A 53 -6.23 13.46 -13.54
N ILE A 54 -5.51 13.84 -14.60
CA ILE A 54 -5.84 13.45 -15.98
C ILE A 54 -5.67 11.93 -16.13
N GLY A 55 -4.56 11.38 -15.64
CA GLY A 55 -4.32 9.94 -15.64
C GLY A 55 -5.42 9.19 -14.91
N ALA A 56 -5.76 9.60 -13.70
CA ALA A 56 -6.82 8.99 -12.89
C ALA A 56 -8.20 9.12 -13.58
N ALA A 57 -8.54 10.28 -14.17
CA ALA A 57 -9.79 10.52 -14.87
C ALA A 57 -9.94 9.60 -16.09
N LYS A 58 -8.89 9.42 -16.89
CA LYS A 58 -8.91 8.52 -18.06
C LYS A 58 -9.12 7.07 -17.65
N ILE A 59 -8.47 6.63 -16.58
CA ILE A 59 -8.65 5.29 -16.01
C ILE A 59 -10.09 5.11 -15.52
N GLY A 60 -10.64 6.07 -14.77
CA GLY A 60 -12.02 5.99 -14.30
C GLY A 60 -13.06 6.01 -15.43
N LEU A 61 -12.81 6.76 -16.49
CA LEU A 61 -13.67 6.74 -17.66
C LEU A 61 -13.62 5.40 -18.41
N SER A 62 -12.46 4.73 -18.44
CA SER A 62 -12.35 3.39 -19.03
C SER A 62 -13.10 2.33 -18.20
N LEU A 63 -13.20 2.50 -16.87
CA LEU A 63 -14.06 1.70 -16.01
C LEU A 63 -15.54 1.96 -16.25
N GLY A 64 -15.88 3.21 -16.48
CA GLY A 64 -17.24 3.71 -16.55
C GLY A 64 -17.91 3.89 -15.19
N PRO A 65 -19.02 4.69 -15.14
CA PRO A 65 -19.62 5.14 -13.88
C PRO A 65 -20.12 4.00 -12.99
N ARG A 66 -20.72 2.95 -13.58
CA ARG A 66 -21.30 1.85 -12.80
C ARG A 66 -20.26 1.00 -12.09
N ARG A 67 -19.11 0.72 -12.74
CA ARG A 67 -18.04 -0.11 -12.13
C ARG A 67 -17.30 0.69 -11.06
N LEU A 68 -16.98 1.96 -11.37
CA LEU A 68 -16.32 2.84 -10.43
C LEU A 68 -17.17 3.04 -9.16
N HIS A 69 -18.45 3.38 -9.31
CA HIS A 69 -19.38 3.54 -8.19
C HIS A 69 -19.48 2.25 -7.35
N ARG A 70 -19.70 1.10 -7.99
CA ARG A 70 -19.78 -0.20 -7.30
C ARG A 70 -18.56 -0.48 -6.44
N LEU A 71 -17.36 -0.17 -6.94
CA LEU A 71 -16.15 -0.37 -6.18
C LEU A 71 -16.06 0.60 -5.00
N LEU A 72 -16.37 1.88 -5.20
CA LEU A 72 -16.40 2.86 -4.10
C LEU A 72 -17.34 2.42 -2.99
N THR A 73 -18.55 1.94 -3.33
CA THR A 73 -19.51 1.37 -2.36
C THR A 73 -18.91 0.14 -1.64
N ARG A 74 -18.23 -0.76 -2.35
CA ARG A 74 -17.57 -1.93 -1.71
C ARG A 74 -16.48 -1.52 -0.72
N PHE A 75 -15.83 -0.38 -0.92
CA PHE A 75 -14.86 0.19 0.03
C PHE A 75 -15.52 0.87 1.23
N GLY A 76 -16.84 0.83 1.37
CA GLY A 76 -17.56 1.40 2.50
C GLY A 76 -17.92 2.87 2.35
N PHE A 77 -17.76 3.44 1.15
CA PHE A 77 -18.23 4.80 0.89
C PHE A 77 -19.72 4.77 0.59
N ASP A 78 -20.46 5.82 0.98
CA ASP A 78 -21.92 6.03 0.88
C ASP A 78 -22.79 5.39 1.99
N HIS A 79 -22.18 4.71 2.97
CA HIS A 79 -22.91 4.18 4.14
C HIS A 79 -22.04 4.24 5.40
N PRO A 80 -22.65 4.26 6.60
CA PRO A 80 -21.89 4.24 7.86
C PRO A 80 -20.99 3.01 7.97
N THR A 81 -19.85 3.16 8.67
CA THR A 81 -18.93 2.04 8.94
C THR A 81 -19.45 1.11 10.03
N GLU A 82 -20.52 1.54 10.72
CA GLU A 82 -21.12 0.87 11.89
C GLU A 82 -20.13 0.73 13.07
N ILE A 83 -19.26 1.73 13.24
CA ILE A 83 -18.41 1.84 14.43
C ILE A 83 -19.31 2.00 15.67
N ASP A 84 -18.83 1.53 16.80
CA ASP A 84 -19.56 1.60 18.09
C ASP A 84 -19.52 2.99 18.76
N LEU A 85 -19.59 4.05 17.94
CA LEU A 85 -19.69 5.44 18.37
C LEU A 85 -20.97 6.09 17.77
N PRO A 86 -21.65 6.99 18.50
CA PRO A 86 -22.81 7.69 17.97
C PRO A 86 -22.42 8.80 16.98
N GLY A 87 -23.36 9.22 16.13
CA GLY A 87 -23.21 10.40 15.27
C GLY A 87 -22.41 10.18 13.99
N GLU A 88 -22.26 8.94 13.50
CA GLU A 88 -21.58 8.64 12.28
C GLU A 88 -22.34 9.16 11.04
N SER A 89 -21.63 9.79 10.11
CA SER A 89 -22.15 10.22 8.81
C SER A 89 -21.90 9.17 7.74
N ALA A 90 -22.86 9.00 6.83
CA ALA A 90 -22.71 8.11 5.67
C ALA A 90 -21.81 8.68 4.55
N GLY A 91 -21.40 9.96 4.65
CA GLY A 91 -20.80 10.64 3.49
C GLY A 91 -21.83 10.94 2.39
N LEU A 92 -21.36 11.23 1.18
CA LEU A 92 -22.23 11.51 0.04
C LEU A 92 -21.58 11.05 -1.26
N ILE A 93 -22.21 10.10 -1.93
CA ILE A 93 -21.91 9.71 -3.31
C ILE A 93 -23.21 9.67 -4.10
N ASN A 94 -23.30 10.45 -5.16
CA ASN A 94 -24.47 10.41 -6.04
C ASN A 94 -24.59 9.04 -6.73
N PRO A 95 -25.78 8.49 -6.92
CA PRO A 95 -25.98 7.23 -7.64
C PRO A 95 -25.40 7.29 -9.06
N ALA A 96 -24.71 6.25 -9.49
CA ALA A 96 -24.03 6.18 -10.80
C ALA A 96 -24.92 6.53 -12.00
N LYS A 97 -26.24 6.28 -11.92
CA LYS A 97 -27.21 6.63 -12.98
C LYS A 97 -27.34 8.14 -13.24
N ARG A 98 -26.93 8.98 -12.28
CA ARG A 98 -26.93 10.44 -12.39
C ARG A 98 -25.58 11.00 -12.87
N TRP A 99 -24.54 10.16 -12.96
CA TRP A 99 -23.22 10.62 -13.34
C TRP A 99 -23.14 10.90 -14.84
N GLN A 100 -22.72 12.11 -15.16
CA GLN A 100 -22.26 12.48 -16.48
C GLN A 100 -20.80 12.08 -16.68
N THR A 101 -20.28 12.26 -17.89
CA THR A 101 -18.86 12.00 -18.20
C THR A 101 -17.93 12.76 -17.27
N ILE A 102 -18.24 14.03 -16.99
CA ILE A 102 -17.41 14.86 -16.09
C ILE A 102 -17.48 14.37 -14.64
N ASP A 103 -18.62 13.89 -14.16
CA ASP A 103 -18.77 13.38 -12.80
C ASP A 103 -17.93 12.10 -12.62
N THR A 104 -17.94 11.21 -13.61
CA THR A 104 -17.07 10.03 -13.61
C THR A 104 -15.60 10.41 -13.58
N ALA A 105 -15.21 11.38 -14.41
CA ALA A 105 -13.83 11.86 -14.48
C ALA A 105 -13.38 12.49 -13.15
N THR A 106 -14.21 13.36 -12.53
CA THR A 106 -13.86 14.04 -11.28
C THR A 106 -13.89 13.09 -10.08
N ALA A 107 -14.85 12.18 -9.98
CA ALA A 107 -14.89 11.14 -8.96
C ALA A 107 -13.64 10.25 -8.97
N SER A 108 -13.02 10.06 -10.15
CA SER A 108 -11.84 9.22 -10.32
C SER A 108 -10.61 9.72 -9.58
N PHE A 109 -10.50 11.03 -9.33
CA PHE A 109 -9.44 11.63 -8.54
C PHE A 109 -9.93 12.25 -7.22
N GLY A 110 -11.18 11.94 -6.81
CA GLY A 110 -11.68 12.25 -5.46
C GLY A 110 -12.45 13.57 -5.36
N GLN A 111 -12.99 14.11 -6.46
CA GLN A 111 -13.90 15.26 -6.45
C GLN A 111 -15.33 14.84 -6.77
N GLY A 112 -16.32 15.61 -6.31
CA GLY A 112 -17.73 15.31 -6.52
C GLY A 112 -18.30 14.23 -5.60
N LEU A 113 -17.57 13.83 -4.58
CA LEU A 113 -17.99 12.92 -3.51
C LEU A 113 -17.48 13.42 -2.15
N SER A 114 -18.15 13.01 -1.07
CA SER A 114 -17.77 13.35 0.30
C SER A 114 -17.71 12.07 1.10
N VAL A 115 -16.63 11.87 1.84
CA VAL A 115 -16.42 10.70 2.70
C VAL A 115 -15.96 11.15 4.08
N THR A 116 -16.28 10.38 5.11
CA THR A 116 -15.75 10.66 6.45
C THR A 116 -14.28 10.24 6.54
N ALA A 117 -13.54 10.84 7.47
CA ALA A 117 -12.16 10.43 7.75
C ALA A 117 -12.08 8.95 8.14
N LEU A 118 -13.07 8.44 8.89
CA LEU A 118 -13.14 7.05 9.29
C LEU A 118 -13.39 6.11 8.09
N GLN A 119 -14.34 6.43 7.22
CA GLN A 119 -14.56 5.67 5.99
C GLN A 119 -13.28 5.59 5.14
N PHE A 120 -12.58 6.73 5.00
CA PHE A 120 -11.36 6.79 4.20
C PHE A 120 -10.23 5.97 4.82
N ALA A 121 -10.02 6.07 6.14
CA ALA A 121 -9.01 5.29 6.86
C ALA A 121 -9.33 3.78 6.79
N ALA A 122 -10.59 3.37 6.97
CA ALA A 122 -11.02 1.98 6.88
C ALA A 122 -10.86 1.41 5.46
N ALA A 123 -11.15 2.21 4.42
CA ALA A 123 -10.94 1.82 3.03
C ALA A 123 -9.45 1.62 2.70
N VAL A 124 -8.56 2.47 3.21
CA VAL A 124 -7.10 2.30 3.06
C VAL A 124 -6.61 1.12 3.89
N ALA A 125 -7.18 0.90 5.09
CA ALA A 125 -6.89 -0.29 5.88
C ALA A 125 -7.25 -1.59 5.15
N ALA A 126 -8.30 -1.60 4.33
CA ALA A 126 -8.61 -2.76 3.49
C ALA A 126 -7.52 -3.03 2.43
N VAL A 127 -6.90 -1.98 1.86
CA VAL A 127 -5.72 -2.15 0.98
C VAL A 127 -4.57 -2.77 1.77
N ALA A 128 -4.23 -2.20 2.93
CA ALA A 128 -3.17 -2.69 3.82
C ALA A 128 -3.42 -4.14 4.28
N ASN A 129 -4.68 -4.52 4.48
CA ASN A 129 -5.12 -5.84 4.95
C ASN A 129 -5.37 -6.85 3.80
N GLY A 130 -4.63 -6.74 2.71
CA GLY A 130 -4.71 -7.69 1.58
C GLY A 130 -6.07 -7.75 0.90
N GLY A 131 -6.82 -6.63 0.90
CA GLY A 131 -8.11 -6.48 0.25
C GLY A 131 -9.32 -6.89 1.07
N VAL A 132 -9.17 -7.10 2.37
CA VAL A 132 -10.30 -7.44 3.28
C VAL A 132 -10.69 -6.20 4.08
N TYR A 133 -11.93 -5.74 3.90
CA TYR A 133 -12.50 -4.64 4.67
C TYR A 133 -12.96 -5.15 6.05
N MET A 134 -12.51 -4.47 7.09
CA MET A 134 -12.85 -4.79 8.49
C MET A 134 -13.78 -3.72 9.06
N ARG A 135 -14.74 -4.15 9.88
CA ARG A 135 -15.58 -3.20 10.64
C ARG A 135 -14.72 -2.52 11.72
N PRO A 136 -14.61 -1.19 11.75
CA PRO A 136 -13.89 -0.50 12.82
C PRO A 136 -14.67 -0.59 14.15
N TYR A 137 -13.95 -0.56 15.26
CA TYR A 137 -14.50 -0.48 16.61
C TYR A 137 -13.51 0.17 17.57
N VAL A 138 -13.97 0.75 18.66
CA VAL A 138 -13.14 1.34 19.74
C VAL A 138 -13.33 0.61 21.06
N VAL A 139 -14.47 -0.04 21.32
CA VAL A 139 -14.70 -0.80 22.54
C VAL A 139 -14.19 -2.22 22.34
N SER A 140 -13.05 -2.56 22.94
CA SER A 140 -12.46 -3.90 22.87
C SER A 140 -13.16 -4.89 23.78
N GLU A 141 -13.53 -4.47 25.00
CA GLU A 141 -14.26 -5.32 25.95
C GLU A 141 -15.09 -4.51 26.95
N ILE A 142 -16.11 -5.16 27.50
CA ILE A 142 -16.96 -4.66 28.57
C ILE A 142 -16.77 -5.60 29.77
N ARG A 143 -16.52 -5.02 30.96
CA ARG A 143 -16.33 -5.77 32.22
C ARG A 143 -17.41 -5.37 33.22
N ASP A 144 -17.75 -6.31 34.14
CA ASP A 144 -18.59 -6.02 35.30
C ASP A 144 -17.76 -5.27 36.39
N PRO A 145 -18.40 -4.79 37.45
CA PRO A 145 -17.70 -4.14 38.56
C PRO A 145 -16.69 -5.03 39.29
N GLN A 146 -16.76 -6.35 39.14
CA GLN A 146 -15.82 -7.32 39.68
C GLN A 146 -14.66 -7.63 38.73
N GLY A 147 -14.59 -6.93 37.58
CA GLY A 147 -13.52 -7.07 36.58
C GLY A 147 -13.68 -8.27 35.63
N ARG A 148 -14.79 -9.04 35.72
CA ARG A 148 -15.07 -10.17 34.82
C ARG A 148 -15.53 -9.67 33.45
N THR A 149 -14.96 -10.24 32.39
CA THR A 149 -15.34 -9.87 31.01
C THR A 149 -16.78 -10.34 30.72
N ILE A 150 -17.70 -9.38 30.54
CA ILE A 150 -19.08 -9.63 30.10
C ILE A 150 -19.09 -9.86 28.58
N ARG A 151 -18.35 -9.03 27.83
CA ARG A 151 -18.29 -9.09 26.37
C ARG A 151 -16.90 -8.68 25.90
N ARG A 152 -16.32 -9.45 24.98
CA ARG A 152 -15.11 -9.10 24.24
C ARG A 152 -15.42 -9.04 22.75
N ARG A 153 -15.02 -7.96 22.10
CA ARG A 153 -15.17 -7.83 20.65
C ARG A 153 -14.02 -8.56 19.95
N GLN A 154 -14.34 -9.26 18.89
CA GLN A 154 -13.38 -9.84 17.96
C GLN A 154 -13.34 -9.02 16.66
N PRO A 155 -12.19 -8.92 15.98
CA PRO A 155 -12.12 -8.33 14.66
C PRO A 155 -13.12 -8.96 13.71
N GLN A 156 -13.94 -8.14 13.03
CA GLN A 156 -15.04 -8.60 12.18
C GLN A 156 -14.76 -8.23 10.72
N PRO A 157 -14.46 -9.21 9.84
CA PRO A 157 -14.39 -8.96 8.41
C PRO A 157 -15.80 -8.71 7.87
N VAL A 158 -15.96 -7.65 7.09
CA VAL A 158 -17.21 -7.31 6.37
C VAL A 158 -17.20 -8.00 5.02
N GLY A 159 -16.06 -8.00 4.33
CA GLY A 159 -15.93 -8.67 3.05
C GLY A 159 -14.62 -8.35 2.33
N ARG A 160 -14.38 -9.06 1.25
CA ARG A 160 -13.25 -8.80 0.36
C ARG A 160 -13.64 -7.76 -0.67
N VAL A 161 -12.91 -6.63 -0.71
CA VAL A 161 -13.16 -5.51 -1.62
C VAL A 161 -12.27 -5.55 -2.87
N MET A 162 -11.10 -6.20 -2.75
CA MET A 162 -10.19 -6.49 -3.88
C MET A 162 -9.41 -7.78 -3.61
N SER A 163 -8.77 -8.34 -4.62
CA SER A 163 -7.88 -9.48 -4.49
C SER A 163 -6.61 -9.12 -3.71
N ALA A 164 -5.98 -10.11 -3.07
CA ALA A 164 -4.69 -9.92 -2.40
C ALA A 164 -3.59 -9.47 -3.39
N ARG A 165 -3.69 -9.91 -4.66
CA ARG A 165 -2.79 -9.50 -5.74
C ARG A 165 -2.93 -7.99 -6.01
N THR A 166 -4.15 -7.49 -6.18
CA THR A 166 -4.41 -6.06 -6.40
C THR A 166 -3.96 -5.24 -5.20
N ALA A 167 -4.23 -5.70 -3.96
CA ALA A 167 -3.78 -5.04 -2.75
C ALA A 167 -2.25 -4.94 -2.67
N ALA A 168 -1.51 -5.99 -3.04
CA ALA A 168 -0.05 -5.98 -3.09
C ALA A 168 0.50 -5.01 -4.16
N LEU A 169 -0.12 -4.98 -5.36
CA LEU A 169 0.24 -4.02 -6.40
C LEU A 169 -0.01 -2.58 -5.95
N MET A 170 -1.16 -2.32 -5.33
CA MET A 170 -1.48 -0.99 -4.78
C MET A 170 -0.50 -0.58 -3.69
N THR A 171 -0.13 -1.50 -2.79
CA THR A 171 0.87 -1.25 -1.75
C THR A 171 2.21 -0.83 -2.37
N ALA A 172 2.72 -1.57 -3.36
CA ALA A 172 3.97 -1.23 -4.04
C ALA A 172 3.91 0.15 -4.71
N MET A 173 2.81 0.46 -5.42
CA MET A 173 2.61 1.78 -6.03
C MET A 173 2.46 2.90 -4.99
N MET A 174 1.86 2.63 -3.82
CA MET A 174 1.75 3.59 -2.73
C MET A 174 3.09 3.84 -2.02
N GLU A 175 4.03 2.89 -2.05
CA GLU A 175 5.39 3.10 -1.56
C GLU A 175 6.16 4.10 -2.46
N GLU A 176 5.94 4.07 -3.78
CA GLU A 176 6.54 5.03 -4.71
C GLU A 176 6.14 6.49 -4.40
N VAL A 177 4.97 6.72 -3.79
CA VAL A 177 4.52 8.06 -3.36
C VAL A 177 5.44 8.65 -2.29
N VAL A 178 6.04 7.80 -1.43
CA VAL A 178 6.87 8.22 -0.29
C VAL A 178 8.35 8.29 -0.65
N THR A 179 8.73 7.94 -1.87
CA THR A 179 10.11 8.10 -2.35
C THR A 179 10.47 9.58 -2.55
N ALA A 180 11.75 9.88 -2.74
CA ALA A 180 12.23 11.24 -3.00
C ALA A 180 11.55 11.92 -4.20
N GLU A 181 11.14 11.14 -5.19
CA GLU A 181 10.47 11.63 -6.39
C GLU A 181 8.94 11.68 -6.27
N GLY A 182 8.37 11.08 -5.24
CA GLY A 182 6.94 11.05 -4.99
C GLY A 182 6.43 12.30 -4.27
N THR A 183 5.11 12.49 -4.30
CA THR A 183 4.47 13.66 -3.69
C THR A 183 4.45 13.64 -2.16
N GLY A 184 4.73 12.50 -1.54
CA GLY A 184 4.66 12.25 -0.09
C GLY A 184 6.00 11.99 0.58
N SER A 185 7.12 12.39 -0.01
CA SER A 185 8.49 12.12 0.48
C SER A 185 8.72 12.51 1.94
N LYS A 186 8.03 13.54 2.46
CA LYS A 186 8.11 13.98 3.86
C LYS A 186 7.46 13.01 4.87
N ALA A 187 6.73 11.98 4.39
CA ALA A 187 6.21 10.91 5.23
C ALA A 187 7.20 9.75 5.42
N ALA A 188 8.37 9.80 4.80
CA ALA A 188 9.38 8.76 4.95
C ALA A 188 9.89 8.67 6.40
N ILE A 189 9.97 7.45 6.92
CA ILE A 189 10.41 7.14 8.29
C ILE A 189 11.59 6.20 8.19
N GLU A 190 12.69 6.57 8.84
CA GLU A 190 13.91 5.75 8.83
C GLU A 190 13.64 4.36 9.44
N GLY A 191 14.08 3.31 8.77
CA GLY A 191 13.88 1.93 9.19
C GLY A 191 12.51 1.33 8.87
N TYR A 192 11.58 2.08 8.24
CA TYR A 192 10.25 1.58 7.88
C TYR A 192 9.92 1.83 6.41
N ARG A 193 9.35 0.83 5.76
CA ARG A 193 8.70 1.02 4.46
C ARG A 193 7.31 1.57 4.70
N VAL A 194 7.04 2.74 4.14
CA VAL A 194 5.75 3.44 4.26
C VAL A 194 5.05 3.44 2.91
N ALA A 195 3.80 3.00 2.88
CA ALA A 195 2.92 3.14 1.73
C ALA A 195 1.90 4.23 2.01
N GLY A 196 1.75 5.21 1.11
CA GLY A 196 0.87 6.33 1.39
C GLY A 196 0.37 7.07 0.15
N LYS A 197 -0.45 8.10 0.39
CA LYS A 197 -0.95 9.02 -0.65
C LYS A 197 -1.27 10.38 -0.07
N THR A 198 -0.83 11.42 -0.76
CA THR A 198 -1.17 12.81 -0.49
C THR A 198 -2.55 13.15 -1.06
N GLY A 199 -3.26 14.06 -0.42
CA GLY A 199 -4.48 14.66 -0.92
C GLY A 199 -4.44 16.18 -0.81
N THR A 200 -5.01 16.87 -1.80
CA THR A 200 -5.20 18.32 -1.82
C THR A 200 -6.54 18.59 -2.49
N ALA A 201 -7.59 18.71 -1.69
CA ALA A 201 -8.95 18.88 -2.18
C ALA A 201 -9.43 20.31 -1.99
N GLN A 202 -10.05 20.88 -3.03
CA GLN A 202 -10.76 22.14 -2.91
C GLN A 202 -12.05 21.92 -2.11
N LYS A 203 -12.38 22.86 -1.22
CA LYS A 203 -13.65 22.88 -0.49
C LYS A 203 -14.73 23.58 -1.30
N LEU A 204 -15.96 23.18 -1.13
CA LEU A 204 -17.09 23.97 -1.61
C LEU A 204 -17.21 25.26 -0.81
N ASP A 205 -17.29 26.39 -1.48
CA ASP A 205 -17.60 27.66 -0.86
C ASP A 205 -19.09 27.67 -0.48
N PRO A 206 -19.44 27.78 0.81
CA PRO A 206 -20.83 27.78 1.25
C PRO A 206 -21.69 28.89 0.65
N LYS A 207 -21.06 30.00 0.25
CA LYS A 207 -21.75 31.16 -0.32
C LYS A 207 -22.11 30.99 -1.79
N THR A 208 -21.25 30.33 -2.56
CA THR A 208 -21.41 30.18 -4.02
C THR A 208 -21.85 28.80 -4.45
N GLY A 209 -21.73 27.79 -3.58
CA GLY A 209 -21.97 26.38 -3.90
C GLY A 209 -20.99 25.79 -4.94
N THR A 210 -19.88 26.49 -5.21
CA THR A 210 -18.84 26.05 -6.15
C THR A 210 -17.52 25.78 -5.44
N TYR A 211 -16.60 25.07 -6.10
CA TYR A 211 -15.28 24.83 -5.54
C TYR A 211 -14.50 26.13 -5.35
N SER A 212 -14.03 26.37 -4.12
CA SER A 212 -13.25 27.53 -3.76
C SER A 212 -11.84 27.45 -4.36
N ARG A 213 -11.30 28.60 -4.79
CA ARG A 213 -9.88 28.71 -5.18
C ARG A 213 -8.96 29.03 -3.99
N LYS A 214 -9.52 29.23 -2.79
CA LYS A 214 -8.78 29.65 -1.59
C LYS A 214 -8.89 28.64 -0.44
N LEU A 215 -9.99 27.87 -0.39
CA LEU A 215 -10.26 26.94 0.70
C LEU A 215 -9.91 25.52 0.26
N TYR A 216 -8.97 24.92 0.97
CA TYR A 216 -8.47 23.59 0.67
C TYR A 216 -8.50 22.69 1.91
N GLN A 217 -8.54 21.41 1.68
CA GLN A 217 -8.30 20.39 2.67
C GLN A 217 -7.07 19.61 2.25
N ALA A 218 -6.03 19.66 3.07
CA ALA A 218 -4.78 18.94 2.84
C ALA A 218 -4.80 17.64 3.62
N SER A 219 -4.40 16.54 3.01
CA SER A 219 -4.38 15.25 3.69
C SER A 219 -3.18 14.39 3.30
N PHE A 220 -2.85 13.47 4.18
CA PHE A 220 -1.98 12.33 3.90
C PHE A 220 -2.55 11.10 4.61
N VAL A 221 -2.68 10.00 3.88
CA VAL A 221 -3.03 8.70 4.42
C VAL A 221 -1.91 7.73 4.10
N GLY A 222 -1.56 6.88 5.05
CA GLY A 222 -0.55 5.86 4.83
C GLY A 222 -0.63 4.74 5.86
N PHE A 223 0.09 3.67 5.58
CA PHE A 223 0.24 2.53 6.48
C PHE A 223 1.68 2.04 6.51
N LEU A 224 2.03 1.46 7.63
CA LEU A 224 3.37 0.95 7.88
C LEU A 224 3.37 -0.19 8.92
N PRO A 225 4.40 -1.08 8.90
CA PRO A 225 5.34 -1.31 7.83
C PRO A 225 4.63 -1.82 6.56
N ALA A 226 4.96 -1.34 5.35
CA ALA A 226 4.21 -1.67 4.13
C ALA A 226 4.18 -3.18 3.81
N GLN A 227 5.23 -3.93 4.17
CA GLN A 227 5.35 -5.38 3.95
C GLN A 227 4.51 -6.22 4.94
N ARG A 228 4.20 -5.67 6.12
CA ARG A 228 3.35 -6.27 7.15
C ARG A 228 2.63 -5.16 7.90
N PRO A 229 1.56 -4.61 7.33
CA PRO A 229 0.88 -3.45 7.88
C PRO A 229 0.31 -3.71 9.28
N GLU A 230 0.66 -2.85 10.23
CA GLU A 230 0.19 -2.88 11.61
C GLU A 230 -0.56 -1.60 11.97
N LEU A 231 -0.27 -0.50 11.25
CA LEU A 231 -0.80 0.82 11.57
C LEU A 231 -1.21 1.56 10.31
N VAL A 232 -2.42 2.09 10.29
CA VAL A 232 -2.91 3.06 9.29
C VAL A 232 -3.12 4.39 9.98
N ILE A 233 -2.60 5.46 9.39
CA ILE A 233 -2.77 6.83 9.87
C ILE A 233 -3.33 7.70 8.75
N LEU A 234 -4.36 8.45 9.04
CA LEU A 234 -4.88 9.52 8.20
C LEU A 234 -4.73 10.84 8.92
N VAL A 235 -4.07 11.79 8.27
CA VAL A 235 -3.99 13.18 8.73
C VAL A 235 -4.77 14.05 7.76
N VAL A 236 -5.68 14.84 8.28
CA VAL A 236 -6.47 15.83 7.52
C VAL A 236 -6.30 17.19 8.18
N ILE A 237 -5.85 18.17 7.41
CA ILE A 237 -5.69 19.56 7.85
C ILE A 237 -6.66 20.40 7.05
N ASP A 238 -7.64 20.96 7.74
CA ASP A 238 -8.66 21.80 7.13
C ASP A 238 -8.17 23.24 7.07
N GLU A 239 -8.25 23.84 5.88
CA GLU A 239 -7.82 25.22 5.60
C GLU A 239 -6.40 25.54 6.08
N PRO A 240 -5.39 24.75 5.65
CA PRO A 240 -4.03 24.94 6.10
C PRO A 240 -3.50 26.32 5.71
N GLN A 241 -2.73 26.94 6.59
CA GLN A 241 -2.08 28.22 6.34
C GLN A 241 -0.68 28.01 5.73
N GLY A 242 -0.30 28.89 4.81
CA GLY A 242 1.02 28.87 4.15
C GLY A 242 1.10 27.94 2.94
N SER A 243 0.83 26.63 3.10
CA SER A 243 0.84 25.67 1.99
C SER A 243 -0.43 24.82 1.99
N ILE A 244 -1.01 24.66 0.80
CA ILE A 244 -2.24 23.86 0.59
C ILE A 244 -1.94 22.39 0.32
N TYR A 245 -0.70 22.00 0.07
CA TYR A 245 -0.33 20.67 -0.39
C TYR A 245 -0.19 19.68 0.76
N GLY A 246 -0.93 18.57 0.71
CA GLY A 246 -0.89 17.50 1.72
C GLY A 246 0.51 16.94 1.95
N GLY A 247 1.33 16.84 0.89
CA GLY A 247 2.73 16.43 1.00
C GLY A 247 3.62 17.40 1.79
N GLN A 248 3.21 18.68 1.92
CA GLN A 248 3.96 19.70 2.65
C GLN A 248 3.51 19.85 4.10
N VAL A 249 2.22 19.69 4.38
CA VAL A 249 1.65 19.96 5.72
C VAL A 249 1.15 18.69 6.42
N ALA A 250 0.52 17.76 5.72
CA ALA A 250 -0.04 16.55 6.34
C ALA A 250 0.98 15.39 6.41
N ALA A 251 1.86 15.24 5.43
CA ALA A 251 2.89 14.19 5.43
C ALA A 251 3.89 14.30 6.58
N PRO A 252 4.42 15.50 6.96
CA PRO A 252 5.23 15.64 8.16
C PRO A 252 4.49 15.30 9.45
N ALA A 253 3.21 15.70 9.57
CA ALA A 253 2.38 15.38 10.73
C ALA A 253 2.13 13.85 10.83
N PHE A 254 1.87 13.18 9.69
CA PHE A 254 1.81 11.72 9.63
C PHE A 254 3.09 11.10 10.18
N LYS A 255 4.26 11.57 9.72
CA LYS A 255 5.57 11.08 10.20
C LYS A 255 5.70 11.20 11.70
N THR A 256 5.43 12.40 12.26
CA THR A 256 5.52 12.65 13.70
C THR A 256 4.61 11.72 14.52
N VAL A 257 3.35 11.54 14.07
CA VAL A 257 2.39 10.63 14.72
C VAL A 257 2.88 9.19 14.66
N ALA A 258 3.35 8.74 13.49
CA ALA A 258 3.84 7.39 13.31
C ALA A 258 5.09 7.11 14.18
N GLU A 259 6.09 8.00 14.17
CA GLU A 259 7.30 7.86 14.99
C GLU A 259 7.00 7.79 16.48
N GLY A 260 5.97 8.51 16.95
CA GLY A 260 5.50 8.41 18.33
C GLY A 260 4.72 7.14 18.64
N ALA A 261 3.93 6.63 17.68
CA ALA A 261 3.07 5.46 17.89
C ALA A 261 3.83 4.12 17.78
N LEU A 262 4.82 4.02 16.89
CA LEU A 262 5.55 2.77 16.62
C LEU A 262 6.17 2.13 17.88
N PRO A 263 6.92 2.86 18.74
CA PRO A 263 7.48 2.27 19.97
C PRO A 263 6.38 1.93 20.98
N LEU A 264 5.31 2.73 21.08
CA LEU A 264 4.21 2.47 22.00
C LEU A 264 3.44 1.19 21.64
N LEU A 265 3.34 0.89 20.36
CA LEU A 265 2.68 -0.31 19.84
C LEU A 265 3.62 -1.52 19.74
N GLY A 266 4.91 -1.35 20.08
CA GLY A 266 5.91 -2.40 19.97
C GLY A 266 6.13 -2.87 18.52
N ILE A 267 5.94 -2.00 17.54
CA ILE A 267 6.14 -2.30 16.12
C ILE A 267 7.63 -2.12 15.81
N PRO A 268 8.39 -3.20 15.57
CA PRO A 268 9.82 -3.09 15.33
C PRO A 268 10.13 -2.44 13.99
N GLY A 269 11.14 -1.57 13.96
CA GLY A 269 11.73 -1.11 12.71
C GLY A 269 12.38 -2.28 11.99
N GLY A 270 12.15 -2.40 10.69
CA GLY A 270 12.95 -3.26 9.85
C GLY A 270 14.39 -2.75 9.85
N GLN A 271 15.38 -3.63 10.01
CA GLN A 271 16.77 -3.26 9.85
C GLN A 271 16.98 -2.55 8.52
N ARG A 272 17.86 -1.55 8.50
CA ARG A 272 18.27 -0.78 7.32
C ARG A 272 18.51 -1.70 6.12
N GLN A 273 17.53 -1.83 5.24
CA GLN A 273 17.85 -2.09 3.85
C GLN A 273 18.09 -0.74 3.20
N LEU A 274 19.35 -0.34 3.12
CA LEU A 274 19.82 0.74 2.28
C LEU A 274 19.51 0.37 0.83
N ILE A 275 18.35 0.77 0.33
CA ILE A 275 18.10 0.80 -1.10
C ILE A 275 18.61 2.15 -1.61
N GLN A 276 19.91 2.26 -1.77
CA GLN A 276 20.47 3.14 -2.79
C GLN A 276 20.28 2.44 -4.13
N ALA A 277 19.17 2.72 -4.81
CA ALA A 277 19.08 2.45 -6.24
C ALA A 277 19.94 3.48 -6.98
N LYS A 278 21.26 3.37 -6.88
CA LYS A 278 22.15 3.86 -7.91
C LYS A 278 22.15 2.81 -9.02
N HIS A 279 21.60 3.15 -10.16
CA HIS A 279 21.95 2.48 -11.40
C HIS A 279 23.45 2.60 -11.59
N SER A 280 24.17 1.54 -11.28
CA SER A 280 25.54 1.30 -11.75
C SER A 280 25.52 0.02 -12.59
N PRO A 281 26.21 0.00 -13.71
CA PRO A 281 26.21 -1.15 -14.60
C PRO A 281 26.83 -2.35 -13.89
N MET A 282 26.23 -3.52 -14.09
CA MET A 282 26.68 -4.80 -13.56
C MET A 282 28.16 -5.07 -13.87
N PRO A 283 28.97 -5.41 -12.89
CA PRO A 283 30.17 -6.18 -13.10
C PRO A 283 29.99 -7.63 -12.63
N GLY A 284 30.28 -8.57 -13.47
CA GLY A 284 30.68 -9.92 -13.10
C GLY A 284 29.51 -10.90 -12.84
N ALA A 285 29.59 -12.04 -13.51
CA ALA A 285 28.67 -13.15 -13.38
C ALA A 285 28.48 -13.58 -11.91
N LEU A 286 27.21 -13.61 -11.45
CA LEU A 286 26.78 -14.20 -10.18
C LEU A 286 27.23 -15.68 -10.14
N PRO A 287 27.71 -16.21 -9.00
CA PRO A 287 27.84 -17.65 -8.85
C PRO A 287 26.46 -18.27 -9.02
N VAL A 288 26.37 -19.26 -9.90
CA VAL A 288 25.13 -19.94 -10.29
C VAL A 288 24.51 -20.53 -9.04
N SER A 289 23.42 -19.92 -8.53
CA SER A 289 22.56 -20.59 -7.53
C SER A 289 22.00 -21.85 -8.15
N ALA A 290 21.90 -22.93 -7.38
CA ALA A 290 21.35 -24.19 -7.87
C ALA A 290 19.98 -23.97 -8.55
N SER A 291 19.79 -24.55 -9.71
CA SER A 291 18.53 -24.49 -10.43
C SER A 291 17.42 -25.19 -9.62
N ARG A 292 16.17 -24.85 -9.89
CA ARG A 292 15.00 -25.48 -9.21
C ARG A 292 15.01 -27.01 -9.39
N ASP A 293 15.45 -27.47 -10.57
CA ASP A 293 15.51 -28.89 -10.91
C ASP A 293 16.63 -29.62 -10.14
N GLU A 294 17.78 -28.98 -9.92
CA GLU A 294 18.86 -29.52 -9.08
C GLU A 294 18.46 -29.62 -7.61
N ILE A 295 17.72 -28.65 -7.09
CA ILE A 295 17.19 -28.70 -5.73
C ILE A 295 16.17 -29.84 -5.59
N ASP A 296 15.22 -29.96 -6.53
CA ASP A 296 14.17 -30.97 -6.47
C ASP A 296 14.75 -32.37 -6.65
N GLU A 297 15.81 -32.56 -7.42
CA GLU A 297 16.53 -33.83 -7.57
C GLU A 297 17.27 -34.21 -6.27
N ALA A 298 17.98 -33.26 -5.66
CA ALA A 298 18.67 -33.46 -4.39
C ALA A 298 17.68 -33.84 -3.27
N LEU A 299 16.49 -33.21 -3.25
CA LEU A 299 15.40 -33.53 -2.32
C LEU A 299 14.90 -34.97 -2.50
N ARG A 300 14.70 -35.43 -3.76
CA ARG A 300 14.27 -36.82 -4.08
C ARG A 300 15.29 -37.86 -3.62
N GLN A 301 16.58 -37.53 -3.79
CA GLN A 301 17.67 -38.42 -3.38
C GLN A 301 18.03 -38.34 -1.90
N ARG A 302 17.35 -37.52 -1.10
CA ARG A 302 17.65 -37.22 0.30
C ARG A 302 19.12 -36.82 0.50
N ARG A 303 19.62 -35.96 -0.37
CA ARG A 303 20.95 -35.34 -0.30
C ARG A 303 20.80 -33.86 -0.01
N MET A 304 21.84 -33.28 0.60
CA MET A 304 21.88 -31.84 0.85
C MET A 304 21.99 -31.08 -0.46
N PRO A 305 20.99 -30.23 -0.84
CA PRO A 305 21.10 -29.40 -2.03
C PRO A 305 22.13 -28.28 -1.82
N ARG A 306 22.61 -27.71 -2.94
CA ARG A 306 23.43 -26.50 -2.87
C ARG A 306 22.54 -25.31 -2.49
N LEU A 307 22.83 -24.67 -1.35
CA LEU A 307 22.09 -23.51 -0.85
C LEU A 307 22.90 -22.21 -1.01
N GLU A 308 24.19 -22.31 -1.36
CA GLU A 308 25.07 -21.16 -1.60
C GLU A 308 24.49 -20.24 -2.67
N GLY A 309 24.50 -18.94 -2.43
CA GLY A 309 23.87 -17.91 -3.28
C GLY A 309 22.37 -17.72 -3.07
N LEU A 310 21.69 -18.57 -2.31
CA LEU A 310 20.29 -18.37 -1.93
C LEU A 310 20.17 -17.36 -0.78
N SER A 311 19.10 -16.57 -0.78
CA SER A 311 18.73 -15.78 0.40
C SER A 311 18.34 -16.70 1.56
N LEU A 312 18.46 -16.22 2.79
CA LEU A 312 18.07 -16.98 3.98
C LEU A 312 16.64 -17.56 3.85
N ARG A 313 15.69 -16.78 3.34
CA ARG A 313 14.29 -17.23 3.15
C ARG A 313 14.18 -18.40 2.17
N GLN A 314 14.91 -18.33 1.06
CA GLN A 314 14.93 -19.42 0.06
C GLN A 314 15.58 -20.67 0.64
N ALA A 315 16.71 -20.54 1.33
CA ALA A 315 17.40 -21.65 1.97
C ALA A 315 16.55 -22.31 3.04
N LEU A 316 15.91 -21.55 3.92
CA LEU A 316 14.99 -22.10 4.94
C LEU A 316 13.77 -22.79 4.30
N GLY A 317 13.24 -22.29 3.18
CA GLY A 317 12.18 -22.95 2.43
C GLY A 317 12.57 -24.33 1.88
N VAL A 318 13.82 -24.49 1.47
CA VAL A 318 14.36 -25.78 1.02
C VAL A 318 14.59 -26.73 2.19
N LEU A 319 15.19 -26.23 3.30
CA LEU A 319 15.49 -27.03 4.50
C LEU A 319 14.24 -27.52 5.22
N SER A 320 13.17 -26.73 5.22
CA SER A 320 11.87 -27.14 5.78
C SER A 320 11.28 -28.35 5.05
N ARG A 321 11.48 -28.45 3.72
CA ARG A 321 11.06 -29.63 2.92
C ARG A 321 11.88 -30.89 3.24
N LEU A 322 13.08 -30.73 3.78
CA LEU A 322 13.95 -31.81 4.24
C LEU A 322 13.72 -32.19 5.72
N GLY A 323 12.95 -31.37 6.47
CA GLY A 323 12.72 -31.54 7.89
C GLY A 323 13.97 -31.29 8.74
N LEU A 324 14.88 -30.45 8.28
CA LEU A 324 16.13 -30.12 8.98
C LEU A 324 15.95 -28.84 9.78
N GLU A 325 16.36 -28.86 11.07
CA GLU A 325 16.53 -27.68 11.87
C GLU A 325 17.80 -26.93 11.43
N CYS A 326 17.77 -25.60 11.43
CA CYS A 326 18.86 -24.80 10.93
C CYS A 326 19.40 -23.81 11.96
N VAL A 327 20.71 -23.85 12.20
CA VAL A 327 21.46 -22.81 12.91
C VAL A 327 22.01 -21.83 11.86
N VAL A 328 21.72 -20.54 12.05
CA VAL A 328 22.09 -19.49 11.09
C VAL A 328 23.08 -18.54 11.74
N GLU A 329 24.20 -18.29 11.07
CA GLU A 329 25.24 -17.35 11.47
C GLU A 329 25.38 -16.25 10.40
N GLY A 330 25.20 -14.98 10.76
CA GLY A 330 25.26 -13.83 9.85
C GLY A 330 23.92 -13.51 9.18
N GLU A 331 23.94 -12.64 8.18
CA GLU A 331 22.77 -12.10 7.48
C GLU A 331 23.03 -12.03 5.96
N GLY A 332 21.96 -12.09 5.14
CA GLY A 332 21.99 -11.92 3.69
C GLY A 332 21.87 -13.23 2.91
N TYR A 333 22.93 -13.60 2.18
CA TYR A 333 22.97 -14.76 1.29
C TYR A 333 23.88 -15.85 1.86
N VAL A 334 23.52 -17.11 1.63
CA VAL A 334 24.30 -18.26 2.06
C VAL A 334 25.64 -18.29 1.32
N VAL A 335 26.73 -18.26 2.07
CA VAL A 335 28.09 -18.38 1.53
C VAL A 335 28.75 -19.68 1.93
N ASP A 336 28.22 -20.34 2.96
CA ASP A 336 28.71 -21.67 3.37
C ASP A 336 27.59 -22.44 4.05
N GLN A 337 27.64 -23.76 3.94
CA GLN A 337 26.64 -24.67 4.51
C GLN A 337 27.28 -25.97 5.03
N ASP A 338 26.69 -26.50 6.09
CA ASP A 338 27.02 -27.81 6.62
C ASP A 338 25.72 -28.53 7.02
N PRO A 339 25.37 -29.68 6.45
CA PRO A 339 26.16 -30.53 5.53
C PRO A 339 26.47 -29.89 4.17
N LYS A 340 27.56 -30.35 3.55
CA LYS A 340 28.00 -29.86 2.23
C LYS A 340 27.06 -30.34 1.11
N PRO A 341 26.97 -29.59 -0.02
CA PRO A 341 26.16 -30.00 -1.18
C PRO A 341 26.45 -31.44 -1.63
N GLY A 342 25.39 -32.23 -1.90
CA GLY A 342 25.49 -33.63 -2.31
C GLY A 342 25.67 -34.64 -1.18
N GLN A 343 25.94 -34.21 0.06
CA GLN A 343 26.07 -35.09 1.20
C GLN A 343 24.73 -35.77 1.55
N GLY A 344 24.76 -37.08 1.86
CA GLY A 344 23.58 -37.85 2.27
C GLY A 344 23.05 -37.38 3.62
N LEU A 345 21.73 -37.33 3.74
CA LEU A 345 21.04 -36.80 4.94
C LEU A 345 20.56 -37.88 5.90
N SER A 346 20.97 -39.15 5.74
CA SER A 346 20.61 -40.24 6.63
C SER A 346 21.17 -39.97 8.05
N GLY A 347 20.28 -39.80 9.06
CA GLY A 347 20.66 -39.53 10.43
C GLY A 347 20.98 -38.07 10.77
N VAL A 348 20.94 -37.17 9.79
CA VAL A 348 21.15 -35.72 10.00
C VAL A 348 19.84 -35.08 10.47
N LYS A 349 19.89 -34.40 11.64
CA LYS A 349 18.74 -33.70 12.23
C LYS A 349 18.80 -32.18 12.06
N GLY A 350 19.97 -31.62 11.76
CA GLY A 350 20.17 -30.18 11.65
C GLY A 350 21.21 -29.80 10.62
N CYS A 351 21.24 -28.53 10.30
CA CYS A 351 22.24 -27.92 9.42
C CYS A 351 22.73 -26.59 10.00
N ARG A 352 23.86 -26.12 9.51
CA ARG A 352 24.39 -24.78 9.78
C ARG A 352 24.54 -24.03 8.48
N LEU A 353 24.08 -22.78 8.47
CA LEU A 353 24.28 -21.84 7.36
C LEU A 353 25.07 -20.64 7.84
N ARG A 354 26.07 -20.25 7.06
CA ARG A 354 26.77 -18.99 7.23
C ARG A 354 26.39 -18.06 6.10
N LEU A 355 26.00 -16.83 6.46
CA LEU A 355 25.51 -15.82 5.54
C LEU A 355 26.43 -14.60 5.56
N THR A 356 26.41 -13.85 4.45
CA THR A 356 27.05 -12.53 4.34
C THR A 356 26.10 -11.55 3.66
N ALA A 357 26.15 -10.29 4.10
CA ALA A 357 25.41 -9.20 3.46
C ALA A 357 26.07 -8.77 2.13
N GLU A 358 27.38 -9.02 1.96
CA GLU A 358 28.15 -8.73 0.76
C GLU A 358 28.52 -10.05 0.07
N MET A 359 28.16 -10.17 -1.21
CA MET A 359 28.74 -11.22 -2.08
C MET A 359 29.97 -10.65 -2.74
N SER A 360 31.14 -11.15 -2.38
CA SER A 360 32.43 -10.83 -2.99
C SER A 360 32.54 -11.39 -4.42
#